data_35a65ba957c67892d667643bdef15567
#
_entry.id   35a65ba957c67892d667643bdef15567
#
_cell.length_a   1.000
_cell.length_b   1.000
_cell.length_c   1.000
_cell.angle_alpha   90.00
_cell.angle_beta   90.00
_cell.angle_gamma   90.00
#
_symmetry.space_group_name_H-M   'P 1'
#
loop_
_entity.id
_entity.type
_entity.pdbx_description
1 polymer ?
#
loop_
_entity_poly.entity_id
_entity_poly.type
_entity_poly.pdbx_seq_one_letter_code
_entity_poly.pdbx_strand_id
1 'polypeptide(L)'
;MASKAYNVLFIVAMLLFSSCSVFRGLTLDGPSGPDIYEYQKLERDTIFKGNNPFHFPLAASHRCIDRSMHITHKKAGNAEEMRIDSLVEQWFGKDGQLLIIHNDSIVYDQWTEPFYPRKNATIFSVSKSLTGLLCGIAVDEGYIKSVDDYVTDYIPELAQYNATFKKLRIVHLLNMQAGFDFYEDYELTLKGLFKIFKITQLQYGHDFTRLFRHIKFKSQPG
;
A
#
# COMPACT_ATOMS: atom_id res chain seq x y z
N MET A 1 -3.51 1.29 42.56
CA MET A 1 -3.42 0.75 41.20
C MET A 1 -3.55 1.82 40.09
N ALA A 2 -4.44 2.81 40.24
CA ALA A 2 -4.63 3.89 39.29
C ALA A 2 -3.35 4.72 38.98
N SER A 3 -2.58 5.11 40.00
CA SER A 3 -1.34 5.92 39.81
C SER A 3 -0.29 5.26 38.91
N LYS A 4 -0.11 3.94 38.99
CA LYS A 4 0.83 3.22 38.10
C LYS A 4 0.36 3.20 36.65
N ALA A 5 -0.96 3.11 36.42
CA ALA A 5 -1.54 3.15 35.08
C ALA A 5 -1.37 4.53 34.45
N TYR A 6 -1.59 5.61 35.19
CA TYR A 6 -1.36 6.98 34.70
C TYR A 6 0.10 7.25 34.36
N ASN A 7 1.05 6.77 35.18
CA ASN A 7 2.48 6.92 34.89
C ASN A 7 2.91 6.13 33.65
N VAL A 8 2.39 4.93 33.44
CA VAL A 8 2.66 4.15 32.22
C VAL A 8 2.05 4.85 31.00
N LEU A 9 0.81 5.34 31.09
CA LEU A 9 0.16 6.07 30.01
C LEU A 9 0.91 7.36 29.66
N PHE A 10 1.40 8.09 30.67
CA PHE A 10 2.21 9.31 30.48
C PHE A 10 3.57 9.01 29.84
N ILE A 11 4.26 7.95 30.25
CA ILE A 11 5.52 7.51 29.64
C ILE A 11 5.31 7.07 28.21
N VAL A 12 4.25 6.32 27.91
CA VAL A 12 3.89 5.90 26.55
C VAL A 12 3.56 7.13 25.69
N ALA A 13 2.79 8.09 26.21
CA ALA A 13 2.52 9.33 25.51
C ALA A 13 3.82 10.13 25.22
N MET A 14 4.72 10.27 26.20
CA MET A 14 6.01 10.93 25.99
C MET A 14 6.88 10.23 24.97
N LEU A 15 6.90 8.89 24.95
CA LEU A 15 7.61 8.12 23.94
C LEU A 15 6.99 8.27 22.54
N LEU A 16 5.69 8.33 22.44
CA LEU A 16 4.97 8.58 21.18
C LEU A 16 5.31 9.96 20.63
N PHE A 17 5.31 10.99 21.46
CA PHE A 17 5.68 12.36 21.05
C PHE A 17 7.17 12.55 20.76
N SER A 18 8.04 11.66 21.21
CA SER A 18 9.48 11.71 20.90
C SER A 18 9.84 11.17 19.50
N SER A 19 8.91 10.48 18.81
CA SER A 19 9.11 10.00 17.45
C SER A 19 8.58 11.00 16.42
N CYS A 20 9.48 11.62 15.66
CA CYS A 20 9.09 12.56 14.57
C CYS A 20 8.08 11.95 13.59
N SER A 21 8.19 10.67 13.27
CA SER A 21 7.27 10.00 12.34
C SER A 21 5.88 9.78 12.92
N VAL A 22 5.76 9.46 14.22
CA VAL A 22 4.47 9.33 14.91
C VAL A 22 3.80 10.70 15.02
N PHE A 23 4.55 11.71 15.46
CA PHE A 23 4.02 13.08 15.55
C PHE A 23 3.55 13.58 14.18
N ARG A 24 4.34 13.34 13.12
CA ARG A 24 3.98 13.69 11.75
C ARG A 24 2.70 12.97 11.29
N GLY A 25 2.56 11.68 11.54
CA GLY A 25 1.35 10.92 11.22
C GLY A 25 0.12 11.48 11.95
N LEU A 26 0.22 11.76 13.24
CA LEU A 26 -0.89 12.34 14.02
C LEU A 26 -1.27 13.74 13.56
N THR A 27 -0.32 14.55 13.11
CA THR A 27 -0.58 15.92 12.62
C THR A 27 -1.16 15.94 11.21
N LEU A 28 -0.82 14.97 10.35
CA LEU A 28 -1.29 14.90 8.97
C LEU A 28 -2.65 14.18 8.87
N ASP A 29 -2.84 13.08 9.59
CA ASP A 29 -3.97 12.17 9.42
C ASP A 29 -4.82 12.00 10.66
N GLY A 30 -4.35 12.48 11.81
CA GLY A 30 -5.03 12.30 13.08
C GLY A 30 -5.13 10.82 13.49
N PRO A 31 -6.13 10.46 14.30
CA PRO A 31 -6.31 9.09 14.77
C PRO A 31 -6.90 8.15 13.70
N SER A 32 -7.42 8.68 12.59
CA SER A 32 -8.06 7.90 11.53
C SER A 32 -7.05 7.18 10.63
N GLY A 33 -5.77 7.59 10.68
CA GLY A 33 -4.73 7.07 9.80
C GLY A 33 -4.83 7.59 8.35
N PRO A 34 -3.96 7.08 7.46
CA PRO A 34 -3.86 7.56 6.09
C PRO A 34 -5.10 7.24 5.25
N ASP A 35 -5.43 8.14 4.33
CA ASP A 35 -6.55 8.05 3.41
C ASP A 35 -6.13 8.18 1.94
N ILE A 36 -7.09 8.17 1.03
CA ILE A 36 -6.83 8.30 -0.42
C ILE A 36 -6.28 9.67 -0.83
N TYR A 37 -6.26 10.66 0.06
CA TYR A 37 -5.79 12.03 -0.18
C TYR A 37 -4.36 12.29 0.31
N GLU A 38 -3.62 11.26 0.75
CA GLU A 38 -2.23 11.38 1.21
C GLU A 38 -1.32 12.11 0.20
N TYR A 39 -1.60 11.96 -1.10
CA TYR A 39 -0.87 12.65 -2.15
C TYR A 39 -0.92 14.19 -2.03
N GLN A 40 -1.88 14.75 -1.28
CA GLN A 40 -1.96 16.20 -1.02
C GLN A 40 -1.15 16.62 0.19
N LYS A 41 -0.88 15.70 1.12
CA LYS A 41 -0.27 15.96 2.43
C LYS A 41 1.24 15.67 2.43
N LEU A 42 1.69 14.72 1.61
CA LEU A 42 3.08 14.27 1.56
C LEU A 42 3.85 14.94 0.42
N GLU A 43 5.15 15.10 0.59
CA GLU A 43 6.06 15.49 -0.48
C GLU A 43 5.97 14.49 -1.63
N ARG A 44 5.97 15.00 -2.86
CA ARG A 44 5.81 14.17 -4.05
C ARG A 44 6.51 14.79 -5.25
N ASP A 45 6.95 13.93 -6.13
CA ASP A 45 7.31 14.28 -7.50
C ASP A 45 6.15 13.98 -8.44
N THR A 46 6.10 14.69 -9.55
CA THR A 46 5.07 14.51 -10.56
C THR A 46 5.69 13.93 -11.82
N ILE A 47 5.25 12.74 -12.21
CA ILE A 47 5.56 12.16 -13.50
C ILE A 47 4.45 12.57 -14.47
N PHE A 48 4.81 13.34 -15.49
CA PHE A 48 3.85 13.76 -16.50
C PHE A 48 3.61 12.62 -17.50
N LYS A 49 2.37 12.49 -17.97
CA LYS A 49 2.03 11.54 -19.02
C LYS A 49 2.80 11.88 -20.31
N GLY A 50 3.16 10.84 -21.08
CA GLY A 50 3.78 11.02 -22.38
C GLY A 50 2.87 11.71 -23.40
N ASN A 51 3.43 12.09 -24.54
CA ASN A 51 2.72 12.81 -25.61
C ASN A 51 1.59 11.98 -26.24
N ASN A 52 1.71 10.65 -26.21
CA ASN A 52 0.74 9.70 -26.76
C ASN A 52 0.28 8.71 -25.69
N PRO A 53 -0.53 9.15 -24.70
CA PRO A 53 -1.03 8.24 -23.69
C PRO A 53 -2.00 7.25 -24.31
N PHE A 54 -1.86 5.99 -23.94
CA PHE A 54 -2.84 4.98 -24.29
C PHE A 54 -4.15 5.22 -23.52
N HIS A 55 -5.28 5.01 -24.19
CA HIS A 55 -6.60 5.07 -23.59
C HIS A 55 -7.38 3.82 -23.99
N PHE A 56 -7.95 3.14 -23.01
CA PHE A 56 -8.91 2.08 -23.28
C PHE A 56 -10.18 2.68 -23.89
N PRO A 57 -10.64 2.20 -25.06
CA PRO A 57 -11.90 2.65 -25.63
C PRO A 57 -13.09 2.14 -24.80
N LEU A 58 -14.19 2.87 -24.84
CA LEU A 58 -15.46 2.35 -24.34
C LEU A 58 -15.92 1.18 -25.22
N ALA A 59 -16.42 0.12 -24.59
CA ALA A 59 -17.06 -0.97 -25.31
C ALA A 59 -18.33 -0.48 -26.01
N ALA A 60 -18.72 -1.15 -27.12
CA ALA A 60 -20.03 -0.93 -27.72
C ALA A 60 -21.12 -1.19 -26.67
N SER A 61 -22.23 -0.43 -26.74
CA SER A 61 -23.30 -0.43 -25.73
C SER A 61 -23.81 -1.82 -25.34
N HIS A 62 -23.93 -2.73 -26.33
CA HIS A 62 -24.37 -4.12 -26.09
C HIS A 62 -23.38 -4.99 -25.33
N ARG A 63 -22.13 -4.54 -25.16
CA ARG A 63 -21.07 -5.22 -24.36
C ARG A 63 -20.84 -4.56 -23.01
N CYS A 64 -21.44 -3.39 -22.79
CA CYS A 64 -21.34 -2.74 -21.49
C CYS A 64 -22.17 -3.51 -20.44
N ILE A 65 -21.64 -3.57 -19.23
CA ILE A 65 -22.39 -4.10 -18.09
C ILE A 65 -23.47 -3.10 -17.72
N ASP A 66 -24.71 -3.53 -17.73
CA ASP A 66 -25.84 -2.72 -17.28
C ASP A 66 -25.71 -2.47 -15.77
N ARG A 67 -25.78 -1.21 -15.38
CA ARG A 67 -25.69 -0.79 -13.96
C ARG A 67 -26.81 -1.37 -13.10
N SER A 68 -27.96 -1.70 -13.72
CA SER A 68 -29.08 -2.35 -13.05
C SER A 68 -28.93 -3.87 -12.94
N MET A 69 -27.90 -4.46 -13.56
CA MET A 69 -27.66 -5.90 -13.51
C MET A 69 -27.55 -6.38 -12.07
N HIS A 70 -28.25 -7.45 -11.76
CA HIS A 70 -28.14 -8.13 -10.48
C HIS A 70 -26.94 -9.08 -10.51
N ILE A 71 -26.17 -9.04 -9.46
CA ILE A 71 -25.06 -9.96 -9.23
C ILE A 71 -25.26 -10.68 -7.91
N THR A 72 -24.82 -11.91 -7.87
CA THR A 72 -24.80 -12.69 -6.63
C THR A 72 -23.46 -12.54 -5.96
N HIS A 73 -23.43 -12.03 -4.74
CA HIS A 73 -22.21 -12.00 -3.94
C HIS A 73 -22.40 -12.81 -2.65
N LYS A 74 -21.31 -13.32 -2.09
CA LYS A 74 -21.32 -14.07 -0.83
C LYS A 74 -20.89 -13.19 0.32
N LYS A 75 -21.73 -13.06 1.33
CA LYS A 75 -21.43 -12.38 2.59
C LYS A 75 -21.68 -13.33 3.75
N ALA A 76 -20.65 -13.57 4.57
CA ALA A 76 -20.74 -14.47 5.73
C ALA A 76 -21.35 -15.86 5.41
N GLY A 77 -21.06 -16.41 4.22
CA GLY A 77 -21.57 -17.71 3.79
C GLY A 77 -22.95 -17.72 3.12
N ASN A 78 -23.67 -16.60 3.14
CA ASN A 78 -24.94 -16.44 2.44
C ASN A 78 -24.73 -15.81 1.06
N ALA A 79 -25.52 -16.25 0.08
CA ALA A 79 -25.59 -15.64 -1.24
C ALA A 79 -26.66 -14.53 -1.20
N GLU A 80 -26.26 -13.33 -1.57
CA GLU A 80 -27.17 -12.18 -1.68
C GLU A 80 -27.16 -11.69 -3.14
N GLU A 81 -28.33 -11.41 -3.67
CA GLU A 81 -28.47 -10.75 -4.97
C GLU A 81 -28.64 -9.25 -4.77
N MET A 82 -27.85 -8.46 -5.48
CA MET A 82 -28.02 -7.01 -5.51
C MET A 82 -27.57 -6.43 -6.84
N ARG A 83 -27.99 -5.21 -7.10
CA ARG A 83 -27.55 -4.46 -8.28
C ARG A 83 -26.07 -4.13 -8.15
N ILE A 84 -25.35 -4.15 -9.27
CA ILE A 84 -23.91 -3.86 -9.27
C ILE A 84 -23.61 -2.43 -8.80
N ASP A 85 -24.42 -1.45 -9.17
CA ASP A 85 -24.25 -0.07 -8.72
C ASP A 85 -24.44 0.07 -7.19
N SER A 86 -25.43 -0.62 -6.62
CA SER A 86 -25.65 -0.67 -5.17
C SER A 86 -24.49 -1.35 -4.43
N LEU A 87 -23.89 -2.39 -5.03
CA LEU A 87 -22.72 -3.04 -4.48
C LEU A 87 -21.50 -2.10 -4.47
N VAL A 88 -21.30 -1.33 -5.55
CA VAL A 88 -20.22 -0.33 -5.64
C VAL A 88 -20.38 0.73 -4.55
N GLU A 89 -21.59 1.25 -4.35
CA GLU A 89 -21.90 2.20 -3.28
C GLU A 89 -21.67 1.61 -1.88
N GLN A 90 -22.06 0.35 -1.68
CA GLN A 90 -21.85 -0.35 -0.41
C GLN A 90 -20.38 -0.59 -0.10
N TRP A 91 -19.56 -0.93 -1.10
CA TRP A 91 -18.14 -1.25 -0.91
C TRP A 91 -17.28 -0.02 -0.74
N PHE A 92 -17.52 1.02 -1.54
CA PHE A 92 -16.64 2.18 -1.61
C PHE A 92 -17.20 3.41 -0.87
N GLY A 93 -18.46 3.35 -0.45
CA GLY A 93 -19.08 4.50 0.20
C GLY A 93 -19.06 5.72 -0.72
N LYS A 94 -18.43 6.82 -0.25
CA LYS A 94 -18.40 8.09 -0.98
C LYS A 94 -17.11 8.32 -1.80
N ASP A 95 -16.08 7.46 -1.65
CA ASP A 95 -14.72 7.76 -2.13
C ASP A 95 -14.14 6.59 -2.94
N GLY A 96 -14.89 6.11 -3.92
CA GLY A 96 -14.44 4.97 -4.70
C GLY A 96 -14.84 4.99 -6.16
N GLN A 97 -14.15 4.16 -6.94
CA GLN A 97 -14.44 3.88 -8.35
C GLN A 97 -14.27 2.40 -8.62
N LEU A 98 -15.18 1.83 -9.41
CA LEU A 98 -15.02 0.51 -10.01
C LEU A 98 -14.92 0.67 -11.52
N LEU A 99 -13.79 0.21 -12.07
CA LEU A 99 -13.52 0.14 -13.50
C LEU A 99 -13.35 -1.33 -13.90
N ILE A 100 -14.09 -1.80 -14.89
CA ILE A 100 -13.94 -3.14 -15.46
C ILE A 100 -13.56 -3.00 -16.92
N ILE A 101 -12.41 -3.62 -17.27
CA ILE A 101 -11.90 -3.68 -18.62
C ILE A 101 -11.97 -5.13 -19.08
N HIS A 102 -12.55 -5.36 -20.25
CA HIS A 102 -12.62 -6.69 -20.86
C HIS A 102 -12.30 -6.59 -22.36
N ASN A 103 -11.35 -7.42 -22.81
CA ASN A 103 -10.87 -7.40 -24.20
C ASN A 103 -10.49 -5.97 -24.66
N ASP A 104 -9.61 -5.33 -23.88
CA ASP A 104 -9.07 -3.97 -24.11
C ASP A 104 -10.13 -2.87 -24.24
N SER A 105 -11.33 -3.10 -23.73
CA SER A 105 -12.41 -2.13 -23.76
C SER A 105 -13.03 -1.96 -22.37
N ILE A 106 -13.38 -0.73 -22.02
CA ILE A 106 -14.09 -0.42 -20.79
C ILE A 106 -15.53 -0.90 -20.94
N VAL A 107 -15.92 -1.87 -20.12
CA VAL A 107 -17.27 -2.43 -20.08
C VAL A 107 -18.10 -1.91 -18.91
N TYR A 108 -17.45 -1.37 -17.89
CA TYR A 108 -18.08 -0.76 -16.73
C TYR A 108 -17.16 0.29 -16.14
N ASP A 109 -17.71 1.46 -15.84
CA ASP A 109 -17.05 2.55 -15.15
C ASP A 109 -18.05 3.30 -14.29
N GLN A 110 -17.89 3.22 -12.99
CA GLN A 110 -18.74 3.92 -12.03
C GLN A 110 -17.88 4.40 -10.85
N TRP A 111 -18.17 5.60 -10.43
CA TRP A 111 -17.59 6.22 -9.23
C TRP A 111 -18.69 6.68 -8.30
N THR A 112 -18.36 6.75 -7.01
CA THR A 112 -19.21 7.32 -5.98
C THR A 112 -18.87 8.79 -5.77
N GLU A 113 -19.86 9.63 -5.53
CA GLU A 113 -19.62 11.04 -5.20
C GLU A 113 -18.97 11.19 -3.80
N PRO A 114 -17.99 12.08 -3.58
CA PRO A 114 -17.49 13.11 -4.48
C PRO A 114 -16.28 12.70 -5.35
N PHE A 115 -16.07 11.41 -5.60
CA PHE A 115 -14.93 10.94 -6.38
C PHE A 115 -15.19 11.15 -7.88
N TYR A 116 -14.53 12.15 -8.47
CA TYR A 116 -14.60 12.42 -9.91
C TYR A 116 -13.47 11.71 -10.67
N PRO A 117 -13.70 11.29 -11.93
CA PRO A 117 -12.72 10.50 -12.71
C PRO A 117 -11.41 11.22 -13.06
N ARG A 118 -11.25 12.46 -12.63
CA ARG A 118 -10.01 13.25 -12.83
C ARG A 118 -9.28 13.57 -11.54
N LYS A 119 -9.74 13.08 -10.39
CA LYS A 119 -9.03 13.25 -9.12
C LYS A 119 -7.97 12.18 -8.97
N ASN A 120 -6.81 12.60 -8.51
CA ASN A 120 -5.78 11.66 -8.09
C ASN A 120 -6.21 11.01 -6.79
N ALA A 121 -5.74 9.80 -6.56
CA ALA A 121 -5.94 9.06 -5.32
C ALA A 121 -4.65 8.36 -4.93
N THR A 122 -4.40 8.22 -3.64
CA THR A 122 -3.32 7.41 -3.13
C THR A 122 -3.65 5.95 -3.34
N ILE A 123 -2.79 5.23 -4.03
CA ILE A 123 -3.03 3.82 -4.41
C ILE A 123 -2.43 2.80 -3.42
N PHE A 124 -1.79 3.27 -2.34
CA PHE A 124 -1.19 2.43 -1.31
C PHE A 124 -0.44 1.21 -1.88
N SER A 125 -0.77 0.00 -1.43
CA SER A 125 -0.09 -1.23 -1.84
C SER A 125 -0.25 -1.60 -3.31
N VAL A 126 -1.15 -0.98 -4.08
CA VAL A 126 -1.19 -1.14 -5.53
C VAL A 126 0.12 -0.65 -6.17
N SER A 127 0.85 0.28 -5.52
CA SER A 127 2.20 0.69 -5.93
C SER A 127 3.21 -0.46 -6.00
N LYS A 128 3.00 -1.57 -5.26
CA LYS A 128 3.84 -2.76 -5.35
C LYS A 128 3.75 -3.43 -6.74
N SER A 129 2.58 -3.39 -7.37
CA SER A 129 2.40 -3.88 -8.74
C SER A 129 3.19 -3.04 -9.75
N LEU A 130 3.19 -1.71 -9.57
CA LEU A 130 4.02 -0.82 -10.39
C LEU A 130 5.51 -1.06 -10.15
N THR A 131 5.93 -1.27 -8.91
CA THR A 131 7.32 -1.62 -8.58
C THR A 131 7.73 -2.94 -9.22
N GLY A 132 6.87 -3.95 -9.20
CA GLY A 132 7.11 -5.22 -9.89
C GLY A 132 7.27 -5.05 -11.41
N LEU A 133 6.42 -4.22 -12.02
CA LEU A 133 6.52 -3.88 -13.45
C LEU A 133 7.85 -3.18 -13.76
N LEU A 134 8.23 -2.17 -12.97
CA LEU A 134 9.51 -1.47 -13.13
C LEU A 134 10.71 -2.41 -12.95
N CYS A 135 10.63 -3.37 -12.03
CA CYS A 135 11.65 -4.40 -11.87
C CYS A 135 11.76 -5.26 -13.14
N GLY A 136 10.62 -5.64 -13.74
CA GLY A 136 10.60 -6.37 -15.02
C GLY A 136 11.27 -5.57 -16.16
N ILE A 137 10.97 -4.28 -16.27
CA ILE A 137 11.60 -3.38 -17.24
C ILE A 137 13.12 -3.29 -16.99
N ALA A 138 13.54 -3.16 -15.74
CA ALA A 138 14.95 -3.09 -15.37
C ALA A 138 15.72 -4.39 -15.72
N VAL A 139 15.04 -5.54 -15.68
CA VAL A 139 15.61 -6.82 -16.17
C VAL A 139 15.71 -6.82 -17.70
N ASP A 140 14.66 -6.38 -18.39
CA ASP A 140 14.61 -6.33 -19.87
C ASP A 140 15.66 -5.37 -20.44
N GLU A 141 15.87 -4.24 -19.79
CA GLU A 141 16.89 -3.24 -20.16
C GLU A 141 18.31 -3.58 -19.64
N GLY A 142 18.49 -4.67 -18.90
CA GLY A 142 19.79 -5.15 -18.41
C GLY A 142 20.36 -4.42 -17.19
N TYR A 143 19.59 -3.54 -16.53
CA TYR A 143 19.97 -2.93 -15.24
C TYR A 143 20.00 -3.96 -14.11
N ILE A 144 19.11 -4.93 -14.18
CA ILE A 144 19.08 -6.12 -13.32
C ILE A 144 19.35 -7.32 -14.22
N LYS A 145 20.32 -8.16 -13.88
CA LYS A 145 20.70 -9.30 -14.72
C LYS A 145 19.69 -10.45 -14.58
N SER A 146 19.22 -10.69 -13.35
CA SER A 146 18.24 -11.72 -13.03
C SER A 146 17.48 -11.37 -11.75
N VAL A 147 16.23 -11.78 -11.65
CA VAL A 147 15.47 -11.71 -10.38
C VAL A 147 16.05 -12.66 -9.33
N ASP A 148 16.88 -13.61 -9.72
CA ASP A 148 17.62 -14.52 -8.84
C ASP A 148 18.88 -13.91 -8.23
N ASP A 149 19.30 -12.73 -8.69
CA ASP A 149 20.46 -12.04 -8.13
C ASP A 149 20.21 -11.61 -6.69
N TYR A 150 21.28 -11.49 -5.92
CA TYR A 150 21.18 -11.01 -4.55
C TYR A 150 20.94 -9.50 -4.53
N VAL A 151 20.09 -9.08 -3.61
CA VAL A 151 19.80 -7.65 -3.41
C VAL A 151 21.07 -6.85 -3.09
N THR A 152 22.04 -7.51 -2.42
CA THR A 152 23.33 -6.91 -2.08
C THR A 152 24.27 -6.72 -3.26
N ASP A 153 23.98 -7.29 -4.43
CA ASP A 153 24.74 -7.03 -5.66
C ASP A 153 24.43 -5.63 -6.22
N TYR A 154 23.27 -5.09 -5.87
CA TYR A 154 22.78 -3.77 -6.27
C TYR A 154 22.83 -2.74 -5.13
N ILE A 155 22.66 -3.20 -3.90
CA ILE A 155 22.67 -2.36 -2.67
C ILE A 155 23.59 -3.01 -1.64
N PRO A 156 24.93 -2.94 -1.85
CA PRO A 156 25.92 -3.65 -1.04
C PRO A 156 25.95 -3.22 0.43
N GLU A 157 25.55 -2.00 0.74
CA GLU A 157 25.48 -1.46 2.09
C GLU A 157 24.51 -2.22 3.00
N LEU A 158 23.50 -2.89 2.45
CA LEU A 158 22.57 -3.70 3.24
C LEU A 158 23.27 -4.84 3.97
N ALA A 159 24.36 -5.38 3.39
CA ALA A 159 25.15 -6.44 3.99
C ALA A 159 25.79 -6.02 5.33
N GLN A 160 25.99 -4.71 5.55
CA GLN A 160 26.57 -4.15 6.76
C GLN A 160 25.56 -4.11 7.91
N TYR A 161 24.26 -4.02 7.60
CA TYR A 161 23.21 -3.93 8.61
C TYR A 161 22.81 -5.28 9.18
N ASN A 162 22.72 -6.31 8.33
CA ASN A 162 22.44 -7.67 8.75
C ASN A 162 22.97 -8.67 7.72
N ALA A 163 23.69 -9.69 8.20
CA ALA A 163 24.28 -10.72 7.32
C ALA A 163 23.24 -11.49 6.49
N THR A 164 21.99 -11.56 6.93
CA THR A 164 20.90 -12.25 6.22
C THR A 164 20.56 -11.56 4.89
N PHE A 165 20.84 -10.26 4.74
CA PHE A 165 20.68 -9.57 3.45
C PHE A 165 21.51 -10.20 2.33
N LYS A 166 22.66 -10.82 2.64
CA LYS A 166 23.49 -11.55 1.66
C LYS A 166 22.81 -12.78 1.06
N LYS A 167 21.68 -13.22 1.66
CA LYS A 167 20.87 -14.36 1.18
C LYS A 167 19.58 -13.90 0.54
N LEU A 168 19.26 -12.61 0.61
CA LEU A 168 18.04 -12.04 0.07
C LEU A 168 18.19 -11.83 -1.45
N ARG A 169 17.32 -12.47 -2.22
CA ARG A 169 17.24 -12.32 -3.68
C ARG A 169 16.11 -11.36 -4.05
N ILE A 170 16.17 -10.79 -5.25
CA ILE A 170 15.11 -9.91 -5.77
C ILE A 170 13.78 -10.65 -5.84
N VAL A 171 13.79 -11.91 -6.30
CA VAL A 171 12.57 -12.74 -6.37
C VAL A 171 11.90 -12.93 -5.01
N HIS A 172 12.65 -12.99 -3.91
CA HIS A 172 12.08 -13.08 -2.56
C HIS A 172 11.30 -11.81 -2.19
N LEU A 173 11.77 -10.63 -2.63
CA LEU A 173 11.04 -9.37 -2.45
C LEU A 173 9.78 -9.33 -3.29
N LEU A 174 9.86 -9.71 -4.57
CA LEU A 174 8.72 -9.75 -5.49
C LEU A 174 7.62 -10.69 -4.99
N ASN A 175 8.00 -11.82 -4.38
CA ASN A 175 7.06 -12.81 -3.82
C ASN A 175 6.66 -12.53 -2.37
N MET A 176 7.06 -11.40 -1.78
CA MET A 176 6.80 -11.06 -0.37
C MET A 176 7.38 -12.08 0.63
N GLN A 177 8.49 -12.74 0.26
CA GLN A 177 9.16 -13.80 1.02
C GLN A 177 10.51 -13.36 1.59
N ALA A 178 10.67 -12.07 1.88
CA ALA A 178 11.92 -11.53 2.41
C ALA A 178 12.27 -12.06 3.82
N GLY A 179 11.31 -12.57 4.56
CA GLY A 179 11.50 -13.08 5.92
C GLY A 179 11.67 -11.99 6.98
N PHE A 180 11.35 -10.75 6.71
CA PHE A 180 11.44 -9.65 7.67
C PHE A 180 10.52 -9.85 8.88
N ASP A 181 11.02 -9.50 10.06
CA ASP A 181 10.20 -9.34 11.27
C ASP A 181 9.52 -7.98 11.26
N PHE A 182 8.61 -7.84 10.29
CA PHE A 182 7.82 -6.63 10.09
C PHE A 182 6.36 -7.03 9.90
N TYR A 183 5.49 -6.46 10.74
CA TYR A 183 4.05 -6.68 10.67
C TYR A 183 3.35 -5.34 10.51
N GLU A 184 2.51 -5.26 9.51
CA GLU A 184 1.52 -4.20 9.33
C GLU A 184 0.29 -4.56 10.16
N ASP A 185 0.37 -4.32 11.49
CA ASP A 185 -0.71 -4.61 12.42
C ASP A 185 -1.23 -3.26 12.94
N TYR A 186 -2.45 -2.97 12.58
CA TYR A 186 -3.13 -1.72 12.94
C TYR A 186 -4.02 -1.87 14.19
N GLU A 187 -3.95 -3.00 14.89
CA GLU A 187 -4.71 -3.18 16.13
C GLU A 187 -4.14 -2.33 17.27
N LEU A 188 -5.02 -1.60 17.95
CA LEU A 188 -4.70 -0.80 19.15
C LEU A 188 -4.53 -1.71 20.38
N THR A 189 -3.55 -2.61 20.35
CA THR A 189 -3.13 -3.41 21.50
C THR A 189 -1.84 -2.85 22.08
N LEU A 190 -1.52 -3.19 23.35
CA LEU A 190 -0.24 -2.81 23.96
C LEU A 190 0.98 -3.31 23.14
N LYS A 191 0.84 -4.47 22.49
CA LYS A 191 1.85 -4.97 21.54
C LYS A 191 1.84 -4.21 20.23
N GLY A 192 0.67 -3.76 19.76
CA GLY A 192 0.50 -2.95 18.57
C GLY A 192 1.11 -1.55 18.70
N LEU A 193 1.08 -0.94 19.89
CA LEU A 193 1.70 0.36 20.14
C LEU A 193 3.20 0.39 19.77
N PHE A 194 3.95 -0.66 20.07
CA PHE A 194 5.38 -0.75 19.67
C PHE A 194 5.54 -0.97 18.15
N LYS A 195 4.56 -1.58 17.48
CA LYS A 195 4.57 -1.81 16.03
C LYS A 195 4.21 -0.53 15.27
N ILE A 196 3.36 0.34 15.83
CA ILE A 196 3.00 1.64 15.28
C ILE A 196 4.26 2.47 14.93
N PHE A 197 5.31 2.43 15.74
CA PHE A 197 6.55 3.15 15.45
C PHE A 197 7.19 2.72 14.12
N LYS A 198 7.20 1.42 13.80
CA LYS A 198 7.77 0.92 12.55
C LYS A 198 6.91 1.30 11.35
N ILE A 199 5.58 1.19 11.50
CA ILE A 199 4.62 1.54 10.45
C ILE A 199 4.67 3.03 10.15
N THR A 200 4.66 3.88 11.19
CA THR A 200 4.75 5.34 11.01
C THR A 200 6.10 5.76 10.45
N GLN A 201 7.18 5.05 10.77
CA GLN A 201 8.48 5.30 10.14
C GLN A 201 8.48 4.96 8.66
N LEU A 202 7.79 3.89 8.24
CA LEU A 202 7.63 3.52 6.85
C LEU A 202 6.78 4.55 6.09
N GLN A 203 5.67 5.00 6.66
CA GLN A 203 4.72 5.89 5.99
C GLN A 203 5.13 7.37 6.03
N TYR A 204 5.71 7.84 7.13
CA TYR A 204 5.98 9.25 7.37
C TYR A 204 7.47 9.56 7.60
N GLY A 205 8.32 8.56 7.56
CA GLY A 205 9.77 8.74 7.69
C GLY A 205 10.40 9.30 6.42
N HIS A 206 11.43 10.13 6.57
CA HIS A 206 12.20 10.66 5.45
C HIS A 206 13.40 9.78 5.08
N ASP A 207 13.80 8.85 5.95
CA ASP A 207 15.01 8.04 5.79
C ASP A 207 14.71 6.56 5.98
N PHE A 208 14.54 5.86 4.87
CA PHE A 208 14.37 4.41 4.86
C PHE A 208 15.62 3.66 5.29
N THR A 209 16.82 4.27 5.18
CA THR A 209 18.08 3.67 5.62
C THR A 209 18.02 3.32 7.10
N ARG A 210 17.41 4.19 7.89
CA ARG A 210 17.20 3.95 9.32
C ARG A 210 16.34 2.72 9.60
N LEU A 211 15.30 2.49 8.78
CA LEU A 211 14.46 1.29 8.89
C LEU A 211 15.29 0.03 8.62
N PHE A 212 16.06 0.00 7.54
CA PHE A 212 16.87 -1.16 7.17
C PHE A 212 18.01 -1.46 8.15
N ARG A 213 18.59 -0.46 8.80
CA ARG A 213 19.61 -0.65 9.86
C ARG A 213 19.08 -1.44 11.05
N HIS A 214 17.79 -1.36 11.33
CA HIS A 214 17.17 -1.95 12.52
C HIS A 214 16.21 -3.09 12.21
N ILE A 215 16.01 -3.42 10.92
CA ILE A 215 15.11 -4.50 10.54
C ILE A 215 15.71 -5.85 10.96
N LYS A 216 14.86 -6.70 11.51
CA LYS A 216 15.22 -8.07 11.86
C LYS A 216 14.60 -9.03 10.87
N PHE A 217 15.20 -10.21 10.78
CA PHE A 217 14.64 -11.32 10.03
C PHE A 217 14.00 -12.31 11.01
N LYS A 218 12.78 -12.72 10.74
CA LYS A 218 12.05 -13.75 11.48
C LYS A 218 12.35 -15.14 10.95
N SER A 219 12.57 -15.23 9.62
CA SER A 219 12.95 -16.45 8.92
C SER A 219 14.05 -16.16 7.89
N GLN A 220 14.61 -17.20 7.30
CA GLN A 220 15.45 -17.04 6.11
C GLN A 220 14.57 -16.57 4.94
N PRO A 221 15.13 -15.77 3.99
CA PRO A 221 14.45 -15.42 2.74
C PRO A 221 14.15 -16.67 1.89
N GLY A 222 12.96 -16.73 1.28
CA GLY A 222 12.49 -17.84 0.44
C GLY A 222 11.50 -18.80 1.08
#